data_211710145528e2d7e9c88c53585f20bc
#
_entry.id   211710145528e2d7e9c88c53585f20bc
#
_cell.length_a   1.000
_cell.length_b   1.000
_cell.length_c   1.000
_cell.angle_alpha   90.00
_cell.angle_beta   90.00
_cell.angle_gamma   90.00
#
_symmetry.space_group_name_H-M   'P 1'
#
loop_
_entity.id
_entity.type
_entity.pdbx_description
1 polymer ?
#
loop_
_entity_poly.entity_id
_entity_poly.type
_entity_poly.pdbx_seq_one_letter_code
_entity_poly.pdbx_strand_id
1 'polypeptide(L)'
;MSHYIKQYVKTCDLCLWTKAQHHPPIGELVPLPVPELHWDTISIDFIVELLESHGYDVVMNVVDSVSKMSHFNPMHTTITALRAVCLFLAHVWKLHGLLRQVVSNWGPQFIAEFIWELYHLLRVKLAATTAYHPQGNGQME
;
A
#
# COMPACT_ATOMS: atom_id res chain seq x y z
N MET A 1 16.52 17.49 37.51
CA MET A 1 16.21 18.81 36.93
C MET A 1 16.08 18.77 35.39
N SER A 2 17.04 18.23 34.68
CA SER A 2 17.00 18.17 33.18
C SER A 2 15.78 17.46 32.59
N HIS A 3 15.30 16.36 33.19
CA HIS A 3 14.16 15.60 32.68
C HIS A 3 12.84 16.41 32.78
N TYR A 4 12.57 17.06 33.90
CA TYR A 4 11.39 17.90 34.09
C TYR A 4 11.35 19.08 33.12
N ILE A 5 12.49 19.73 32.89
CA ILE A 5 12.57 20.84 31.95
C ILE A 5 12.30 20.37 30.52
N LYS A 6 12.85 19.22 30.11
CA LYS A 6 12.57 18.63 28.80
C LYS A 6 11.11 18.28 28.61
N GLN A 7 10.48 17.70 29.65
CA GLN A 7 9.06 17.36 29.60
C GLN A 7 8.18 18.61 29.54
N TYR A 8 8.46 19.62 30.36
CA TYR A 8 7.74 20.89 30.35
C TYR A 8 7.81 21.57 28.99
N VAL A 9 9.00 21.66 28.39
CA VAL A 9 9.18 22.29 27.08
C VAL A 9 8.44 21.50 25.96
N LYS A 10 8.36 20.18 26.05
CA LYS A 10 7.63 19.34 25.08
C LYS A 10 6.12 19.48 25.17
N THR A 11 5.58 19.80 26.34
CA THR A 11 4.13 19.91 26.59
C THR A 11 3.62 21.35 26.68
N CYS A 12 4.51 22.33 26.63
CA CYS A 12 4.15 23.75 26.70
C CYS A 12 3.66 24.27 25.34
N ASP A 13 2.39 24.63 25.25
CA ASP A 13 1.75 25.13 24.02
C ASP A 13 2.49 26.36 23.46
N LEU A 14 2.87 27.29 24.32
CA LEU A 14 3.62 28.49 23.91
C LEU A 14 4.96 28.12 23.24
N CYS A 15 5.69 27.13 23.82
CA CYS A 15 6.95 26.68 23.25
C CYS A 15 6.77 25.93 21.94
N LEU A 16 5.66 25.20 21.77
CA LEU A 16 5.36 24.47 20.54
C LEU A 16 5.03 25.43 19.39
N TRP A 17 4.33 26.53 19.68
CA TRP A 17 3.93 27.51 18.68
C TRP A 17 5.03 28.55 18.34
N THR A 18 5.89 28.92 19.30
CA THR A 18 6.84 30.02 19.12
C THR A 18 8.26 29.56 18.78
N LYS A 19 8.64 28.30 19.07
CA LYS A 19 9.97 27.80 18.74
C LYS A 19 10.09 27.47 17.26
N ALA A 20 11.16 27.97 16.63
CA ALA A 20 11.51 27.55 15.28
C ALA A 20 11.69 26.01 15.22
N GLN A 21 11.03 25.39 14.26
CA GLN A 21 11.18 23.97 14.01
C GLN A 21 12.58 23.71 13.45
N HIS A 22 13.34 22.83 14.09
CA HIS A 22 14.66 22.40 13.61
C HIS A 22 14.56 21.28 12.55
N HIS A 23 13.36 21.03 12.01
CA HIS A 23 13.17 20.12 10.89
C HIS A 23 13.39 20.86 9.57
N PRO A 24 13.91 20.22 8.54
CA PRO A 24 13.83 20.79 7.20
C PRO A 24 12.33 21.06 6.87
N PRO A 25 12.02 22.10 6.06
CA PRO A 25 10.65 22.35 5.66
C PRO A 25 10.06 21.08 5.05
N ILE A 26 8.79 20.82 5.37
CA ILE A 26 8.05 19.70 4.80
C ILE A 26 8.11 19.85 3.29
N GLY A 27 8.67 18.84 2.59
CA GLY A 27 8.75 18.86 1.14
C GLY A 27 7.35 18.95 0.52
N GLU A 28 7.27 19.52 -0.66
CA GLU A 28 6.02 19.52 -1.43
C GLU A 28 5.61 18.10 -1.77
N LEU A 29 4.31 17.82 -1.70
CA LEU A 29 3.73 16.56 -2.10
C LEU A 29 3.89 16.38 -3.60
N VAL A 30 4.66 15.38 -4.01
CA VAL A 30 4.77 15.02 -5.43
C VAL A 30 3.75 13.92 -5.72
N PRO A 31 2.66 14.24 -6.44
CA PRO A 31 1.66 13.24 -6.79
C PRO A 31 2.28 12.15 -7.70
N LEU A 32 1.80 10.94 -7.56
CA LEU A 32 2.15 9.89 -8.50
C LEU A 32 1.62 10.23 -9.90
N PRO A 33 2.34 9.88 -10.97
CA PRO A 33 1.86 10.11 -12.32
C PRO A 33 0.55 9.36 -12.54
N VAL A 34 -0.46 10.05 -13.07
CA VAL A 34 -1.75 9.44 -13.41
C VAL A 34 -1.56 8.52 -14.61
N PRO A 35 -1.93 7.25 -14.55
CA PRO A 35 -1.83 6.34 -15.66
C PRO A 35 -2.83 6.74 -16.77
N GLU A 36 -2.46 6.50 -18.03
CA GLU A 36 -3.28 6.84 -19.19
C GLU A 36 -4.32 5.76 -19.52
N LEU A 37 -4.03 4.51 -19.18
CA LEU A 37 -4.85 3.36 -19.54
C LEU A 37 -5.45 2.70 -18.30
N HIS A 38 -6.69 2.20 -18.46
CA HIS A 38 -7.32 1.36 -17.44
C HIS A 38 -6.53 0.06 -17.23
N TRP A 39 -6.37 -0.34 -15.98
CA TRP A 39 -5.65 -1.55 -15.56
C TRP A 39 -4.16 -1.58 -15.91
N ASP A 40 -3.58 -0.45 -16.32
CA ASP A 40 -2.15 -0.30 -16.53
C ASP A 40 -1.39 -0.19 -15.19
N THR A 41 -1.97 0.56 -14.27
CA THR A 41 -1.49 0.70 -12.89
C THR A 41 -2.56 0.30 -11.91
N ILE A 42 -2.24 -0.64 -11.04
CA ILE A 42 -3.13 -1.12 -9.98
C ILE A 42 -2.55 -0.89 -8.60
N SER A 43 -3.44 -0.78 -7.62
CA SER A 43 -3.09 -0.84 -6.21
C SER A 43 -3.57 -2.16 -5.63
N ILE A 44 -2.71 -2.84 -4.86
CA ILE A 44 -3.06 -4.07 -4.14
C ILE A 44 -2.94 -3.81 -2.65
N ASP A 45 -4.01 -4.16 -1.92
CA ASP A 45 -4.05 -4.12 -0.46
C ASP A 45 -4.68 -5.39 0.10
N PHE A 46 -4.36 -5.71 1.37
CA PHE A 46 -4.87 -6.89 2.06
C PHE A 46 -5.59 -6.46 3.33
N ILE A 47 -6.88 -6.71 3.38
CA ILE A 47 -7.70 -6.47 4.56
C ILE A 47 -7.64 -7.73 5.41
N VAL A 48 -6.93 -7.64 6.54
CA VAL A 48 -6.70 -8.75 7.48
C VAL A 48 -7.60 -8.61 8.72
N GLU A 49 -7.58 -9.62 9.59
CA GLU A 49 -8.34 -9.61 10.85
C GLU A 49 -9.87 -9.52 10.64
N LEU A 50 -10.36 -10.01 9.51
CA LEU A 50 -11.79 -10.14 9.29
C LEU A 50 -12.36 -11.33 10.06
N LEU A 51 -13.63 -11.24 10.43
CA LEU A 51 -14.36 -12.39 10.96
C LEU A 51 -14.40 -13.49 9.91
N GLU A 52 -14.06 -14.70 10.32
CA GLU A 52 -14.07 -15.87 9.44
C GLU A 52 -15.45 -16.07 8.82
N SER A 53 -15.49 -16.09 7.50
CA SER A 53 -16.70 -16.35 6.72
C SER A 53 -16.41 -17.37 5.62
N HIS A 54 -17.14 -18.48 5.61
CA HIS A 54 -16.94 -19.59 4.66
C HIS A 54 -15.49 -20.10 4.60
N GLY A 55 -14.76 -19.99 5.71
CA GLY A 55 -13.37 -20.41 5.80
C GLY A 55 -12.36 -19.35 5.37
N TYR A 56 -12.74 -18.13 5.04
CA TYR A 56 -11.87 -17.03 4.66
C TYR A 56 -11.84 -15.96 5.75
N ASP A 57 -10.67 -15.41 6.03
CA ASP A 57 -10.40 -14.40 7.07
C ASP A 57 -9.63 -13.18 6.55
N VAL A 58 -9.25 -13.18 5.27
CA VAL A 58 -8.52 -12.10 4.59
C VAL A 58 -9.14 -11.84 3.22
N VAL A 59 -9.10 -10.58 2.79
CA VAL A 59 -9.50 -10.17 1.45
C VAL A 59 -8.35 -9.44 0.77
N MET A 60 -7.94 -9.91 -0.40
CA MET A 60 -7.07 -9.16 -1.29
C MET A 60 -7.93 -8.22 -2.13
N ASN A 61 -7.76 -6.92 -1.92
CA ASN A 61 -8.40 -5.87 -2.70
C ASN A 61 -7.44 -5.39 -3.80
N VAL A 62 -7.90 -5.42 -5.04
CA VAL A 62 -7.14 -4.94 -6.21
C VAL A 62 -7.93 -3.83 -6.88
N VAL A 63 -7.37 -2.64 -6.93
CA VAL A 63 -8.02 -1.42 -7.43
C VAL A 63 -7.30 -0.88 -8.65
N ASP A 64 -8.02 -0.61 -9.72
CA ASP A 64 -7.51 0.14 -10.87
C ASP A 64 -7.31 1.62 -10.50
N SER A 65 -6.16 2.16 -10.83
CA SER A 65 -5.80 3.55 -10.51
C SER A 65 -6.65 4.58 -11.26
N VAL A 66 -7.15 4.25 -12.44
CA VAL A 66 -7.93 5.16 -13.31
C VAL A 66 -9.42 5.06 -13.00
N SER A 67 -10.02 3.89 -13.20
CA SER A 67 -11.47 3.70 -13.09
C SER A 67 -11.98 3.55 -11.65
N LYS A 68 -11.09 3.29 -10.69
CA LYS A 68 -11.42 2.94 -9.30
C LYS A 68 -12.23 1.64 -9.17
N MET A 69 -12.30 0.86 -10.21
CA MET A 69 -12.91 -0.47 -10.17
C MET A 69 -12.09 -1.40 -9.28
N SER A 70 -12.77 -2.17 -8.44
CA SER A 70 -12.14 -3.03 -7.45
C SER A 70 -12.51 -4.49 -7.65
N HIS A 71 -11.54 -5.39 -7.42
CA HIS A 71 -11.75 -6.83 -7.30
C HIS A 71 -11.41 -7.29 -5.89
N PHE A 72 -12.35 -7.95 -5.24
CA PHE A 72 -12.18 -8.50 -3.89
C PHE A 72 -12.02 -10.02 -3.99
N ASN A 73 -10.85 -10.51 -3.59
CA ASN A 73 -10.52 -11.94 -3.66
C ASN A 73 -10.37 -12.49 -2.23
N PRO A 74 -11.29 -13.38 -1.78
CA PRO A 74 -11.20 -13.97 -0.44
C PRO A 74 -10.03 -14.94 -0.34
N MET A 75 -9.33 -14.90 0.79
CA MET A 75 -8.17 -15.73 1.07
C MET A 75 -8.08 -16.10 2.55
N HIS A 76 -7.02 -16.83 2.92
CA HIS A 76 -6.69 -17.15 4.31
C HIS A 76 -5.43 -16.42 4.74
N THR A 77 -5.32 -16.10 6.03
CA THR A 77 -4.10 -15.53 6.64
C THR A 77 -2.85 -16.38 6.37
N THR A 78 -3.02 -17.69 6.24
CA THR A 78 -1.91 -18.65 5.99
C THR A 78 -1.53 -18.80 4.52
N ILE A 79 -2.08 -17.95 3.63
CA ILE A 79 -1.81 -18.08 2.19
C ILE A 79 -0.34 -17.79 1.88
N THR A 80 0.24 -18.57 1.00
CA THR A 80 1.59 -18.31 0.48
C THR A 80 1.55 -17.28 -0.65
N ALA A 81 2.64 -16.54 -0.84
CA ALA A 81 2.78 -15.57 -1.93
C ALA A 81 2.46 -16.18 -3.29
N LEU A 82 2.94 -17.39 -3.58
CA LEU A 82 2.65 -18.12 -4.82
C LEU A 82 1.15 -18.36 -5.03
N ARG A 83 0.42 -18.78 -3.99
CA ARG A 83 -1.04 -18.95 -4.08
C ARG A 83 -1.79 -17.65 -4.29
N ALA A 84 -1.35 -16.57 -3.65
CA ALA A 84 -1.92 -15.24 -3.86
C ALA A 84 -1.70 -14.76 -5.31
N VAL A 85 -0.52 -14.99 -5.89
CA VAL A 85 -0.25 -14.75 -7.31
C VAL A 85 -1.19 -15.58 -8.20
N CYS A 86 -1.40 -16.84 -7.92
CA CYS A 86 -2.30 -17.68 -8.70
C CYS A 86 -3.75 -17.17 -8.67
N LEU A 87 -4.25 -16.71 -7.50
CA LEU A 87 -5.57 -16.08 -7.37
C LEU A 87 -5.63 -14.77 -8.16
N PHE A 88 -4.62 -13.94 -8.04
CA PHE A 88 -4.51 -12.71 -8.80
C PHE A 88 -4.56 -12.97 -10.32
N LEU A 89 -3.80 -13.92 -10.81
CA LEU A 89 -3.77 -14.30 -12.23
C LEU A 89 -5.13 -14.82 -12.71
N ALA A 90 -5.81 -15.62 -11.89
CA ALA A 90 -7.10 -16.22 -12.24
C ALA A 90 -8.25 -15.23 -12.26
N HIS A 91 -8.27 -14.25 -11.36
CA HIS A 91 -9.41 -13.36 -11.13
C HIS A 91 -9.23 -11.94 -11.64
N VAL A 92 -7.99 -11.46 -11.75
CA VAL A 92 -7.70 -10.08 -12.18
C VAL A 92 -7.00 -10.07 -13.53
N TRP A 93 -5.83 -10.69 -13.61
CA TRP A 93 -5.02 -10.65 -14.83
C TRP A 93 -5.74 -11.26 -16.05
N LYS A 94 -6.48 -12.34 -15.84
CA LYS A 94 -7.26 -12.99 -16.90
C LYS A 94 -8.31 -12.04 -17.52
N LEU A 95 -8.80 -11.08 -16.76
CA LEU A 95 -9.83 -10.14 -17.20
C LEU A 95 -9.25 -8.88 -17.86
N HIS A 96 -8.13 -8.39 -17.34
CA HIS A 96 -7.62 -7.07 -17.68
C HIS A 96 -6.28 -7.06 -18.41
N GLY A 97 -5.60 -8.20 -18.48
CA GLY A 97 -4.35 -8.35 -19.23
C GLY A 97 -3.11 -7.87 -18.48
N LEU A 98 -2.12 -7.38 -19.25
CA LEU A 98 -0.81 -7.01 -18.73
C LEU A 98 -0.83 -5.69 -17.97
N LEU A 99 -0.29 -5.71 -16.77
CA LEU A 99 -0.07 -4.53 -15.92
C LEU A 99 1.33 -3.97 -16.16
N ARG A 100 1.49 -2.67 -16.08
CA ARG A 100 2.80 -2.01 -16.10
C ARG A 100 3.33 -1.73 -14.70
N GLN A 101 2.42 -1.41 -13.77
CA GLN A 101 2.82 -0.99 -12.43
C GLN A 101 1.86 -1.53 -11.38
N VAL A 102 2.45 -1.98 -10.26
CA VAL A 102 1.72 -2.37 -9.06
C VAL A 102 2.18 -1.47 -7.91
N VAL A 103 1.23 -0.91 -7.19
CA VAL A 103 1.45 -0.15 -5.94
C VAL A 103 0.91 -0.97 -4.79
N SER A 104 1.66 -1.12 -3.70
CA SER A 104 1.20 -1.85 -2.52
C SER A 104 1.89 -1.34 -1.26
N ASN A 105 1.19 -1.37 -0.13
CA ASN A 105 1.66 -0.92 1.19
C ASN A 105 1.87 -2.08 2.19
N TRP A 106 1.64 -3.32 1.78
CA TRP A 106 1.67 -4.46 2.69
C TRP A 106 3.07 -4.88 3.12
N GLY A 107 3.16 -5.74 4.18
CA GLY A 107 4.41 -6.13 4.82
C GLY A 107 5.52 -6.50 3.82
N PRO A 108 6.72 -5.93 3.97
CA PRO A 108 7.74 -5.93 2.92
C PRO A 108 8.21 -7.33 2.49
N GLN A 109 8.12 -8.33 3.36
CA GLN A 109 8.57 -9.70 3.06
C GLN A 109 7.60 -10.43 2.12
N PHE A 110 6.30 -10.39 2.42
CA PHE A 110 5.29 -11.05 1.59
C PHE A 110 5.14 -10.36 0.23
N ILE A 111 5.17 -9.03 0.23
CA ILE A 111 5.14 -8.27 -1.02
C ILE A 111 6.37 -8.56 -1.88
N ALA A 112 7.54 -8.66 -1.28
CA ALA A 112 8.75 -8.98 -2.02
C ALA A 112 8.63 -10.33 -2.75
N GLU A 113 8.12 -11.37 -2.09
CA GLU A 113 7.88 -12.68 -2.71
C GLU A 113 6.76 -12.63 -3.75
N PHE A 114 5.60 -12.04 -3.41
CA PHE A 114 4.46 -11.91 -4.32
C PHE A 114 4.83 -11.16 -5.59
N ILE A 115 5.50 -10.03 -5.43
CA ILE A 115 5.88 -9.19 -6.56
C ILE A 115 7.04 -9.76 -7.32
N TRP A 116 7.96 -10.45 -6.66
CA TRP A 116 9.05 -11.13 -7.35
C TRP A 116 8.51 -12.21 -8.30
N GLU A 117 7.58 -13.05 -7.83
CA GLU A 117 6.90 -14.06 -8.64
C GLU A 117 6.09 -13.41 -9.79
N LEU A 118 5.32 -12.36 -9.47
CA LEU A 118 4.54 -11.64 -10.45
C LEU A 118 5.42 -10.91 -11.46
N TYR A 119 6.47 -10.24 -10.99
CA TYR A 119 7.45 -9.54 -11.83
C TYR A 119 8.17 -10.51 -12.76
N HIS A 120 8.56 -11.68 -12.26
CA HIS A 120 9.24 -12.70 -13.05
C HIS A 120 8.35 -13.26 -14.16
N LEU A 121 7.06 -13.43 -13.88
CA LEU A 121 6.08 -13.94 -14.85
C LEU A 121 5.61 -12.88 -15.85
N LEU A 122 5.33 -11.66 -15.39
CA LEU A 122 4.63 -10.65 -16.16
C LEU A 122 5.49 -9.45 -16.57
N ARG A 123 6.75 -9.34 -16.15
CA ARG A 123 7.65 -8.18 -16.36
C ARG A 123 7.04 -6.84 -15.89
N VAL A 124 6.32 -6.83 -14.77
CA VAL A 124 5.65 -5.67 -14.18
C VAL A 124 6.63 -4.82 -13.36
N LYS A 125 6.53 -3.48 -13.45
CA LYS A 125 7.29 -2.55 -12.60
C LYS A 125 6.71 -2.49 -11.19
N LEU A 126 7.55 -2.64 -10.18
CA LEU A 126 7.18 -2.41 -8.79
C LEU A 126 7.39 -0.94 -8.40
N ALA A 127 6.35 -0.31 -7.84
CA ALA A 127 6.48 0.93 -7.08
C ALA A 127 6.04 0.66 -5.63
N ALA A 128 7.02 0.37 -4.76
CA ALA A 128 6.75 0.22 -3.33
C ALA A 128 6.62 1.61 -2.68
N THR A 129 5.53 1.83 -1.97
CA THR A 129 5.38 3.02 -1.12
C THR A 129 6.09 2.78 0.21
N THR A 130 6.80 3.79 0.70
CA THR A 130 7.41 3.75 2.03
C THR A 130 6.37 4.13 3.08
N ALA A 131 6.55 3.68 4.33
CA ALA A 131 5.66 3.98 5.46
C ALA A 131 5.46 5.49 5.75
N TYR A 132 6.26 6.35 5.12
CA TYR A 132 6.19 7.82 5.26
C TYR A 132 5.50 8.54 4.08
N HIS A 133 4.94 7.79 3.11
CA HIS A 133 4.21 8.35 1.96
C HIS A 133 2.81 7.72 1.85
N PRO A 134 1.89 8.00 2.78
CA PRO A 134 0.52 7.48 2.74
C PRO A 134 -0.23 7.90 1.47
N GLN A 135 0.13 9.03 0.87
CA GLN A 135 -0.49 9.52 -0.37
C GLN A 135 -0.26 8.63 -1.59
N GLY A 136 0.76 7.79 -1.58
CA GLY A 136 0.96 6.79 -2.64
C GLY A 136 -0.16 5.77 -2.69
N ASN A 137 -0.90 5.61 -1.60
CA ASN A 137 -1.97 4.63 -1.42
C ASN A 137 -3.36 5.26 -1.19
N GLY A 138 -3.47 6.59 -1.20
CA GLY A 138 -4.71 7.34 -0.99
C GLY A 138 -5.83 7.04 -2.00
N GLN A 139 -5.61 6.09 -2.89
CA GLN A 139 -6.66 5.59 -3.80
C GLN A 139 -7.49 4.45 -3.18
N MET A 140 -7.05 3.91 -2.05
CA MET A 140 -7.71 2.81 -1.34
C MET A 140 -8.45 3.28 -0.07
N GLU A 141 -8.16 4.49 0.39
CA GLU A 141 -8.88 5.17 1.47
C GLU A 141 -10.11 5.89 0.89
#